data_3479ee4bb98986720dc18fa0e3826237
#
_entry.id   3479ee4bb98986720dc18fa0e3826237
#
_cell.length_a   1.000
_cell.length_b   1.000
_cell.length_c   1.000
_cell.angle_alpha   90.00
_cell.angle_beta   90.00
_cell.angle_gamma   90.00
#
_symmetry.space_group_name_H-M   'P 1'
#
loop_
_entity.id
_entity.type
_entity.pdbx_description
1 polymer ?
#
loop_
_entity_poly.entity_id
_entity_poly.type
_entity_poly.pdbx_seq_one_letter_code
_entity_poly.pdbx_strand_id
1 'polypeptide(L)'
;VLKADNKEQAFEMCEKMLKLGAGHTAAIHTNNEALVREQQARVMDMTDNVGMVCTNDLVYDYETWNVHPSQKEPIARRLAYWALSRDYGYGDAVKTIGPRFRSMEVLEGGVVRVHFDGSDCGFLVKGEIEGFELAGSDGVFRPAKAVRRRPDPTVLYVSNYDVGSPVYLRYNFKNCSVGCLWDAFGQPVVPFRTDNF
;
A
#
# COMPACT_ATOMS: atom_id res chain seq x y z
N VAL A 1 -27.71 -1.56 -4.75
CA VAL A 1 -26.83 -1.44 -3.57
C VAL A 1 -27.08 -2.64 -2.69
N LEU A 2 -26.04 -3.44 -2.46
CA LEU A 2 -26.10 -4.54 -1.51
C LEU A 2 -25.52 -4.04 -0.18
N LYS A 3 -26.16 -4.39 0.92
CA LYS A 3 -25.72 -4.05 2.26
C LYS A 3 -25.19 -5.33 2.92
N ALA A 4 -24.01 -5.28 3.46
CA ALA A 4 -23.42 -6.37 4.23
C ALA A 4 -23.49 -6.04 5.73
N ASP A 5 -23.79 -7.04 6.55
CA ASP A 5 -23.91 -6.89 7.99
C ASP A 5 -22.56 -7.07 8.70
N ASN A 6 -21.59 -7.69 8.02
CA ASN A 6 -20.24 -7.91 8.52
C ASN A 6 -19.22 -8.01 7.36
N LYS A 7 -17.94 -8.09 7.70
CA LYS A 7 -16.81 -8.13 6.76
C LYS A 7 -16.86 -9.36 5.85
N GLU A 8 -17.15 -10.52 6.40
CA GLU A 8 -17.19 -11.80 5.69
C GLU A 8 -18.28 -11.78 4.62
N GLN A 9 -19.46 -11.30 4.98
CA GLN A 9 -20.59 -11.16 4.05
C GLN A 9 -20.30 -10.15 2.93
N ALA A 10 -19.60 -9.05 3.24
CA ALA A 10 -19.16 -8.09 2.22
C ALA A 10 -18.23 -8.75 1.19
N PHE A 11 -17.34 -9.63 1.64
CA PHE A 11 -16.46 -10.40 0.76
C PHE A 11 -17.22 -11.34 -0.15
N GLU A 12 -18.08 -12.17 0.41
CA GLU A 12 -18.90 -13.09 -0.40
C GLU A 12 -19.70 -12.35 -1.47
N MET A 13 -20.24 -11.19 -1.14
CA MET A 13 -20.97 -10.37 -2.09
C MET A 13 -20.06 -9.86 -3.21
N CYS A 14 -18.86 -9.37 -2.89
CA CYS A 14 -17.88 -8.94 -3.89
C CYS A 14 -17.45 -10.09 -4.80
N GLU A 15 -17.12 -11.25 -4.25
CA GLU A 15 -16.79 -12.45 -5.03
C GLU A 15 -17.92 -12.87 -5.99
N LYS A 16 -19.16 -12.87 -5.50
CA LYS A 16 -20.32 -13.20 -6.35
C LYS A 16 -20.48 -12.20 -7.49
N MET A 17 -20.30 -10.90 -7.23
CA MET A 17 -20.38 -9.88 -8.26
C MET A 17 -19.27 -10.02 -9.30
N LEU A 18 -18.04 -10.31 -8.90
CA LEU A 18 -16.91 -10.52 -9.80
C LEU A 18 -17.10 -11.77 -10.67
N LYS A 19 -17.60 -12.88 -10.10
CA LYS A 19 -17.91 -14.12 -10.83
C LYS A 19 -19.01 -13.94 -11.87
N LEU A 20 -19.93 -13.00 -11.68
CA LEU A 20 -20.99 -12.69 -12.64
C LEU A 20 -20.54 -11.82 -13.82
N GLY A 21 -19.27 -11.42 -13.85
CA GLY A 21 -18.67 -10.67 -14.98
C GLY A 21 -19.21 -9.25 -15.15
N ALA A 22 -20.03 -8.75 -14.20
CA ALA A 22 -20.65 -7.43 -14.26
C ALA A 22 -19.78 -6.29 -13.72
N GLY A 23 -18.56 -6.59 -13.29
CA GLY A 23 -17.75 -5.68 -12.50
C GLY A 23 -16.79 -4.80 -13.28
N HIS A 24 -17.30 -3.74 -13.92
CA HIS A 24 -16.41 -2.66 -14.36
C HIS A 24 -15.98 -1.76 -13.21
N THR A 25 -16.75 -1.69 -12.13
CA THR A 25 -16.43 -0.88 -10.96
C THR A 25 -17.11 -1.45 -9.71
N ALA A 26 -16.33 -1.71 -8.67
CA ALA A 26 -16.85 -2.02 -7.34
C ALA A 26 -16.49 -0.89 -6.38
N ALA A 27 -17.44 -0.43 -5.59
CA ALA A 27 -17.24 0.55 -4.53
C ALA A 27 -17.62 -0.06 -3.18
N ILE A 28 -16.75 0.10 -2.20
CA ILE A 28 -17.01 -0.29 -0.81
C ILE A 28 -17.28 0.99 -0.02
N HIS A 29 -18.48 1.07 0.56
CA HIS A 29 -18.86 2.16 1.44
C HIS A 29 -18.80 1.71 2.90
N THR A 30 -17.90 2.27 3.66
CA THR A 30 -17.71 2.01 5.09
C THR A 30 -17.09 3.21 5.76
N ASN A 31 -17.33 3.38 7.05
CA ASN A 31 -16.67 4.40 7.88
C ASN A 31 -15.23 3.98 8.24
N ASN A 32 -14.84 2.76 7.90
CA ASN A 32 -13.49 2.25 8.14
C ASN A 32 -12.68 2.30 6.83
N GLU A 33 -12.05 3.43 6.55
CA GLU A 33 -11.25 3.62 5.34
C GLU A 33 -10.02 2.72 5.27
N ALA A 34 -9.49 2.34 6.42
CA ALA A 34 -8.40 1.40 6.51
C ALA A 34 -8.79 0.04 5.94
N LEU A 35 -10.01 -0.42 6.24
CA LEU A 35 -10.57 -1.65 5.69
C LEU A 35 -10.73 -1.57 4.16
N VAL A 36 -11.17 -0.42 3.62
CA VAL A 36 -11.31 -0.24 2.16
C VAL A 36 -9.98 -0.48 1.46
N ARG A 37 -8.90 0.12 1.93
CA ARG A 37 -7.57 0.01 1.31
C ARG A 37 -7.03 -1.42 1.36
N GLU A 38 -7.19 -2.10 2.48
CA GLU A 38 -6.83 -3.51 2.62
C GLU A 38 -7.60 -4.36 1.61
N GLN A 39 -8.90 -4.13 1.47
CA GLN A 39 -9.73 -4.91 0.57
C GLN A 39 -9.42 -4.65 -0.91
N GLN A 40 -9.15 -3.41 -1.28
CA GLN A 40 -8.71 -3.07 -2.63
C GLN A 40 -7.41 -3.79 -3.01
N ALA A 41 -6.44 -3.87 -2.10
CA ALA A 41 -5.20 -4.60 -2.33
C ALA A 41 -5.43 -6.11 -2.49
N ARG A 42 -6.34 -6.68 -1.68
CA ARG A 42 -6.67 -8.13 -1.73
C ARG A 42 -7.42 -8.54 -3.00
N VAL A 43 -8.21 -7.65 -3.61
CA VAL A 43 -8.93 -7.96 -4.85
C VAL A 43 -7.96 -8.38 -5.97
N MET A 44 -6.76 -7.81 -6.02
CA MET A 44 -5.75 -8.22 -7.01
C MET A 44 -5.25 -9.66 -6.81
N ASP A 45 -5.24 -10.13 -5.56
CA ASP A 45 -4.78 -11.48 -5.22
C ASP A 45 -5.90 -12.53 -5.45
N MET A 46 -7.15 -12.09 -5.64
CA MET A 46 -8.34 -12.94 -5.77
C MET A 46 -8.81 -13.13 -7.20
N THR A 47 -8.36 -12.30 -8.14
CA THR A 47 -8.86 -12.31 -9.52
C THR A 47 -7.75 -12.07 -10.55
N ASP A 48 -7.78 -12.84 -11.64
CA ASP A 48 -6.73 -12.78 -12.66
C ASP A 48 -6.75 -11.50 -13.53
N ASN A 49 -7.90 -10.83 -13.63
CA ASN A 49 -8.12 -9.69 -14.54
C ASN A 49 -8.31 -8.35 -13.84
N VAL A 50 -7.69 -8.18 -12.68
CA VAL A 50 -7.72 -6.92 -11.92
C VAL A 50 -6.31 -6.36 -11.78
N GLY A 51 -6.20 -5.05 -11.95
CA GLY A 51 -5.00 -4.27 -11.66
C GLY A 51 -5.32 -3.12 -10.71
N MET A 52 -4.38 -2.74 -9.89
CA MET A 52 -4.49 -1.60 -9.00
C MET A 52 -3.37 -0.60 -9.29
N VAL A 53 -3.68 0.68 -9.24
CA VAL A 53 -2.67 1.74 -9.22
C VAL A 53 -2.72 2.45 -7.86
N CYS A 54 -1.56 2.60 -7.25
CA CYS A 54 -1.42 3.39 -6.05
C CYS A 54 -1.32 4.87 -6.44
N THR A 55 -2.03 5.75 -5.73
CA THR A 55 -2.12 7.18 -6.04
C THR A 55 -1.79 8.07 -4.84
N ASN A 56 -1.32 7.49 -3.75
CA ASN A 56 -1.02 8.20 -2.51
C ASN A 56 0.13 9.21 -2.62
N ASP A 57 0.95 9.14 -3.66
CA ASP A 57 2.05 10.07 -3.97
C ASP A 57 1.64 11.22 -4.92
N LEU A 58 0.40 11.23 -5.37
CA LEU A 58 -0.09 12.17 -6.40
C LEU A 58 -0.96 13.31 -5.84
N VAL A 59 -0.97 13.44 -4.54
CA VAL A 59 -1.69 14.51 -3.83
C VAL A 59 -0.72 15.64 -3.54
N TYR A 60 -1.09 16.87 -3.88
CA TYR A 60 -0.35 18.06 -3.46
C TYR A 60 -0.68 18.38 -2.00
N ASP A 61 0.22 19.05 -1.29
CA ASP A 61 0.05 19.37 0.13
C ASP A 61 -1.22 20.21 0.41
N TYR A 62 -1.65 21.01 -0.57
CA TYR A 62 -2.89 21.78 -0.48
C TYR A 62 -4.16 21.02 -0.84
N GLU A 63 -4.04 19.75 -1.31
CA GLU A 63 -5.16 18.89 -1.74
C GLU A 63 -5.52 17.80 -0.72
N THR A 64 -4.95 17.81 0.47
CA THR A 64 -5.13 16.73 1.45
C THR A 64 -6.57 16.48 1.87
N TRP A 65 -7.47 17.43 1.62
CA TRP A 65 -8.93 17.33 1.82
C TRP A 65 -9.67 16.70 0.63
N ASN A 66 -8.99 16.51 -0.51
CA ASN A 66 -9.63 16.11 -1.77
C ASN A 66 -9.27 14.65 -2.11
N VAL A 67 -10.27 13.78 -2.24
CA VAL A 67 -10.11 12.40 -2.68
C VAL A 67 -9.78 12.25 -4.17
N HIS A 68 -9.81 13.34 -4.91
CA HIS A 68 -9.54 13.39 -6.34
C HIS A 68 -8.25 14.16 -6.63
N PRO A 69 -7.08 13.53 -6.64
CA PRO A 69 -5.82 14.21 -6.92
C PRO A 69 -5.85 14.87 -8.29
N SER A 70 -5.33 16.09 -8.39
CA SER A 70 -5.25 16.85 -9.65
C SER A 70 -4.29 16.24 -10.66
N GLN A 71 -3.31 15.48 -10.20
CA GLN A 71 -2.29 14.83 -11.03
C GLN A 71 -2.86 13.60 -11.74
N LYS A 72 -3.62 13.81 -12.84
CA LYS A 72 -4.28 12.72 -13.58
C LYS A 72 -3.35 11.96 -14.52
N GLU A 73 -2.35 12.63 -15.09
CA GLU A 73 -1.43 12.03 -16.05
C GLU A 73 -0.64 10.86 -15.47
N PRO A 74 -0.04 10.92 -14.27
CA PRO A 74 0.62 9.77 -13.68
C PRO A 74 -0.32 8.60 -13.41
N ILE A 75 -1.59 8.87 -13.07
CA ILE A 75 -2.60 7.82 -12.89
C ILE A 75 -2.84 7.10 -14.21
N ALA A 76 -3.08 7.87 -15.28
CA ALA A 76 -3.30 7.32 -16.62
C ALA A 76 -2.10 6.51 -17.11
N ARG A 77 -0.88 6.97 -16.87
CA ARG A 77 0.36 6.27 -17.19
C ARG A 77 0.47 4.93 -16.45
N ARG A 78 0.19 4.90 -15.14
CA ARG A 78 0.19 3.66 -14.34
C ARG A 78 -0.86 2.66 -14.83
N LEU A 79 -2.05 3.14 -15.22
CA LEU A 79 -3.08 2.28 -15.83
C LEU A 79 -2.64 1.73 -17.19
N ALA A 80 -1.99 2.56 -18.01
CA ALA A 80 -1.45 2.13 -19.30
C ALA A 80 -0.35 1.05 -19.12
N TYR A 81 0.46 1.11 -18.08
CA TYR A 81 1.44 0.06 -17.77
C TYR A 81 0.79 -1.29 -17.50
N TRP A 82 -0.37 -1.31 -16.86
CA TRP A 82 -1.15 -2.54 -16.69
C TRP A 82 -1.59 -3.11 -18.03
N ALA A 83 -2.15 -2.28 -18.91
CA ALA A 83 -2.54 -2.71 -20.26
C ALA A 83 -1.33 -3.20 -21.07
N LEU A 84 -0.23 -2.46 -21.08
CA LEU A 84 1.01 -2.86 -21.77
C LEU A 84 1.51 -4.22 -21.29
N SER A 85 1.57 -4.42 -19.98
CA SER A 85 2.06 -5.67 -19.39
C SER A 85 1.15 -6.86 -19.74
N ARG A 86 -0.17 -6.72 -19.56
CA ARG A 86 -1.12 -7.82 -19.65
C ARG A 86 -1.67 -8.05 -21.06
N ASP A 87 -2.07 -6.98 -21.75
CA ASP A 87 -2.85 -7.08 -22.98
C ASP A 87 -1.96 -6.93 -24.21
N TYR A 88 -0.86 -6.20 -24.12
CA TYR A 88 0.03 -5.92 -25.24
C TYR A 88 1.34 -6.72 -25.22
N GLY A 89 1.46 -7.70 -24.33
CA GLY A 89 2.54 -8.68 -24.33
C GLY A 89 3.90 -8.21 -23.81
N TYR A 90 3.97 -7.04 -23.15
CA TYR A 90 5.23 -6.56 -22.55
C TYR A 90 5.61 -7.31 -21.28
N GLY A 91 4.66 -7.99 -20.62
CA GLY A 91 4.92 -8.79 -19.43
C GLY A 91 5.68 -8.01 -18.36
N ASP A 92 6.69 -8.64 -17.77
CA ASP A 92 7.51 -8.08 -16.68
C ASP A 92 8.48 -6.96 -17.12
N ALA A 93 8.59 -6.69 -18.43
CA ALA A 93 9.35 -5.55 -18.92
C ALA A 93 8.75 -4.20 -18.49
N VAL A 94 7.48 -4.19 -18.08
CA VAL A 94 6.78 -3.00 -17.59
C VAL A 94 6.36 -3.22 -16.14
N LYS A 95 6.87 -2.38 -15.23
CA LYS A 95 6.51 -2.43 -13.82
C LYS A 95 5.11 -1.85 -13.58
N THR A 96 4.18 -2.66 -13.16
CA THR A 96 2.76 -2.29 -13.02
C THR A 96 2.38 -1.81 -11.63
N ILE A 97 3.06 -2.29 -10.59
CA ILE A 97 2.79 -1.95 -9.19
C ILE A 97 4.10 -1.74 -8.44
N GLY A 98 4.10 -0.84 -7.46
CA GLY A 98 5.21 -0.60 -6.57
C GLY A 98 5.39 -1.70 -5.51
N PRO A 99 6.44 -1.57 -4.68
CA PRO A 99 6.76 -2.55 -3.66
C PRO A 99 5.60 -2.79 -2.70
N ARG A 100 5.36 -4.06 -2.39
CA ARG A 100 4.35 -4.53 -1.43
C ARG A 100 5.03 -5.09 -0.19
N PHE A 101 4.46 -4.82 0.98
CA PHE A 101 4.93 -5.43 2.22
C PHE A 101 4.92 -6.96 2.11
N ARG A 102 6.05 -7.59 2.48
CA ARG A 102 6.21 -9.04 2.52
C ARG A 102 6.27 -9.55 3.96
N SER A 103 7.19 -9.01 4.74
CA SER A 103 7.40 -9.44 6.12
C SER A 103 8.16 -8.39 6.92
N MET A 104 8.13 -8.52 8.24
CA MET A 104 8.97 -7.75 9.14
C MET A 104 9.68 -8.65 10.15
N GLU A 105 10.83 -8.21 10.64
CA GLU A 105 11.65 -8.85 11.65
C GLU A 105 12.03 -7.81 12.71
N VAL A 106 11.80 -8.11 13.97
CA VAL A 106 12.20 -7.25 15.07
C VAL A 106 13.61 -7.61 15.49
N LEU A 107 14.52 -6.65 15.38
CA LEU A 107 15.93 -6.77 15.74
C LEU A 107 16.16 -6.30 17.18
N GLU A 108 17.36 -6.57 17.70
CA GLU A 108 17.80 -6.04 18.98
C GLU A 108 17.64 -4.51 19.04
N GLY A 109 17.19 -4.00 20.20
CA GLY A 109 16.92 -2.58 20.40
C GLY A 109 15.62 -2.06 19.78
N GLY A 110 14.69 -2.96 19.39
CA GLY A 110 13.36 -2.57 18.91
C GLY A 110 13.35 -1.98 17.49
N VAL A 111 14.42 -2.21 16.71
CA VAL A 111 14.45 -1.83 15.31
C VAL A 111 13.73 -2.89 14.48
N VAL A 112 12.81 -2.47 13.62
CA VAL A 112 12.09 -3.36 12.70
C VAL A 112 12.75 -3.34 11.33
N ARG A 113 13.21 -4.49 10.86
CA ARG A 113 13.62 -4.70 9.47
C ARG A 113 12.41 -5.07 8.65
N VAL A 114 12.15 -4.33 7.59
CA VAL A 114 10.96 -4.48 6.74
C VAL A 114 11.36 -4.95 5.35
N HIS A 115 10.80 -6.06 4.90
CA HIS A 115 11.01 -6.66 3.59
C HIS A 115 9.83 -6.39 2.68
N PHE A 116 10.13 -6.18 1.40
CA PHE A 116 9.13 -5.89 0.37
C PHE A 116 9.33 -6.80 -0.83
N ASP A 117 8.23 -7.20 -1.45
CA ASP A 117 8.25 -7.75 -2.80
C ASP A 117 8.31 -6.61 -3.80
N GLY A 118 9.10 -6.78 -4.85
CA GLY A 118 9.25 -5.79 -5.91
C GLY A 118 10.18 -4.62 -5.59
N SER A 119 11.04 -4.74 -4.56
CA SER A 119 12.06 -3.75 -4.21
C SER A 119 13.48 -4.10 -4.67
N ASP A 120 13.64 -5.04 -5.60
CA ASP A 120 14.91 -5.65 -6.00
C ASP A 120 15.97 -4.61 -6.45
N CYS A 121 15.55 -3.49 -7.00
CA CYS A 121 16.42 -2.38 -7.39
C CYS A 121 16.52 -1.29 -6.30
N GLY A 122 16.01 -1.56 -5.09
CA GLY A 122 15.99 -0.61 -3.98
C GLY A 122 14.90 0.45 -4.10
N PHE A 123 15.04 1.50 -3.29
CA PHE A 123 14.03 2.54 -3.17
C PHE A 123 14.55 3.92 -3.60
N LEU A 124 13.67 4.69 -4.24
CA LEU A 124 13.78 6.13 -4.39
C LEU A 124 13.04 6.83 -3.25
N VAL A 125 13.62 7.88 -2.72
CA VAL A 125 13.07 8.64 -1.58
C VAL A 125 13.16 10.12 -1.90
N LYS A 126 12.09 10.85 -1.62
CA LYS A 126 12.07 12.30 -1.66
C LYS A 126 12.13 12.84 -0.22
N GLY A 127 13.27 13.36 0.18
CA GLY A 127 13.48 13.83 1.54
C GLY A 127 13.65 12.73 2.57
N GLU A 128 13.02 12.86 3.73
CA GLU A 128 12.95 11.82 4.75
C GLU A 128 11.87 10.78 4.41
N ILE A 129 12.05 9.55 4.91
CA ILE A 129 11.03 8.50 4.75
C ILE A 129 10.01 8.67 5.87
N GLU A 130 8.87 9.20 5.52
CA GLU A 130 7.74 9.44 6.41
C GLU A 130 6.61 8.41 6.22
N GLY A 131 5.60 8.48 7.08
CA GLY A 131 4.38 7.67 6.96
C GLY A 131 4.44 6.31 7.64
N PHE A 132 5.58 5.94 8.25
CA PHE A 132 5.67 4.74 9.09
C PHE A 132 5.18 5.01 10.50
N GLU A 133 4.49 4.02 11.07
CA GLU A 133 4.03 4.01 12.46
C GLU A 133 4.28 2.63 13.07
N LEU A 134 4.75 2.61 14.33
CA LEU A 134 4.96 1.40 15.12
C LEU A 134 4.04 1.41 16.34
N ALA A 135 3.57 0.22 16.72
CA ALA A 135 2.92 -0.01 18.00
C ALA A 135 3.49 -1.25 18.69
N GLY A 136 3.51 -1.23 20.01
CA GLY A 136 3.75 -2.40 20.83
C GLY A 136 2.48 -3.24 21.02
N SER A 137 2.47 -4.10 22.03
CA SER A 137 1.29 -4.89 22.43
C SER A 137 0.11 -4.02 22.94
N ASP A 138 0.36 -2.75 23.25
CA ASP A 138 -0.65 -1.76 23.62
C ASP A 138 -1.55 -1.33 22.44
N GLY A 139 -1.16 -1.64 21.19
CA GLY A 139 -1.87 -1.24 19.98
C GLY A 139 -1.87 0.26 19.70
N VAL A 140 -1.06 1.06 20.44
CA VAL A 140 -0.99 2.50 20.27
C VAL A 140 0.09 2.84 19.24
N PHE A 141 -0.34 3.29 18.06
CA PHE A 141 0.56 3.65 16.96
C PHE A 141 1.25 5.00 17.22
N ARG A 142 2.56 5.00 17.03
CA ARG A 142 3.44 6.17 17.16
C ARG A 142 4.24 6.35 15.87
N PRO A 143 4.42 7.61 15.38
CA PRO A 143 5.23 7.87 14.20
C PRO A 143 6.62 7.26 14.35
N ALA A 144 7.11 6.63 13.30
CA ALA A 144 8.39 5.93 13.32
C ALA A 144 9.32 6.42 12.22
N LYS A 145 10.60 6.50 12.54
CA LYS A 145 11.66 6.87 11.60
C LYS A 145 12.05 5.64 10.77
N ALA A 146 12.03 5.78 9.46
CA ALA A 146 12.48 4.76 8.53
C ALA A 146 13.76 5.19 7.82
N VAL A 147 14.69 4.26 7.65
CA VAL A 147 15.96 4.53 6.97
C VAL A 147 16.35 3.35 6.08
N ARG A 148 17.08 3.65 4.99
CA ARG A 148 17.81 2.66 4.21
C ARG A 148 19.20 2.48 4.82
N ARG A 149 19.69 1.25 4.86
CA ARG A 149 21.07 0.96 5.32
C ARG A 149 21.82 0.14 4.28
N ARG A 150 23.10 0.46 4.06
CA ARG A 150 23.98 -0.41 3.31
C ARG A 150 24.34 -1.65 4.14
N PRO A 151 24.63 -2.81 3.51
CA PRO A 151 24.78 -3.00 2.06
C PRO A 151 23.45 -3.27 1.32
N ASP A 152 22.34 -3.53 2.02
CA ASP A 152 21.08 -3.94 1.41
C ASP A 152 20.12 -2.76 1.20
N PRO A 153 20.00 -2.24 -0.04
CA PRO A 153 19.07 -1.16 -0.35
C PRO A 153 17.62 -1.61 -0.51
N THR A 154 17.34 -2.92 -0.46
CA THR A 154 16.02 -3.51 -0.74
C THR A 154 15.13 -3.62 0.49
N VAL A 155 15.69 -3.34 1.68
CA VAL A 155 14.98 -3.36 2.96
C VAL A 155 14.98 -1.98 3.62
N LEU A 156 14.01 -1.76 4.50
CA LEU A 156 13.95 -0.58 5.35
C LEU A 156 14.14 -0.97 6.82
N TYR A 157 14.70 -0.06 7.58
CA TYR A 157 14.84 -0.17 9.04
C TYR A 157 13.98 0.89 9.69
N VAL A 158 12.99 0.47 10.47
CA VAL A 158 11.99 1.34 11.08
C VAL A 158 12.15 1.29 12.59
N SER A 159 12.15 2.43 13.24
CA SER A 159 12.31 2.51 14.70
C SER A 159 11.58 3.71 15.29
N ASN A 160 11.17 3.56 16.55
CA ASN A 160 10.69 4.64 17.39
C ASN A 160 11.22 4.41 18.81
N TYR A 161 11.73 5.46 19.46
CA TYR A 161 12.34 5.35 20.79
C TYR A 161 11.34 4.91 21.87
N ASP A 162 10.08 5.33 21.76
CA ASP A 162 9.02 5.04 22.73
C ASP A 162 8.36 3.65 22.48
N VAL A 163 8.80 2.91 21.45
CA VAL A 163 8.30 1.56 21.12
C VAL A 163 9.47 0.57 21.16
N GLY A 164 9.88 0.22 22.38
CA GLY A 164 11.02 -0.69 22.58
C GLY A 164 10.78 -2.14 22.15
N SER A 165 9.51 -2.57 22.07
CA SER A 165 9.11 -3.92 21.64
C SER A 165 7.99 -3.80 20.59
N PRO A 166 8.33 -3.48 19.33
CA PRO A 166 7.35 -3.35 18.26
C PRO A 166 6.64 -4.68 17.96
N VAL A 167 5.33 -4.64 17.82
CA VAL A 167 4.48 -5.78 17.42
C VAL A 167 3.80 -5.50 16.10
N TYR A 168 3.39 -4.25 15.88
CA TYR A 168 2.63 -3.82 14.72
C TYR A 168 3.32 -2.69 13.98
N LEU A 169 3.17 -2.70 12.66
CA LEU A 169 3.73 -1.74 11.72
C LEU A 169 2.66 -1.29 10.74
N ARG A 170 2.62 0.01 10.45
CA ARG A 170 1.81 0.60 9.38
C ARG A 170 2.67 1.50 8.49
N TYR A 171 2.31 1.59 7.23
CA TYR A 171 2.87 2.57 6.30
C TYR A 171 1.75 3.27 5.54
N ASN A 172 1.69 4.59 5.63
CA ASN A 172 0.69 5.45 4.98
C ASN A 172 -0.76 4.93 5.15
N PHE A 173 -1.02 4.29 6.30
CA PHE A 173 -2.30 3.65 6.61
C PHE A 173 -3.20 4.59 7.41
N LYS A 174 -3.41 5.78 6.88
CA LYS A 174 -4.27 6.82 7.45
C LYS A 174 -4.86 7.69 6.33
N ASN A 175 -5.91 8.45 6.66
CA ASN A 175 -6.47 9.42 5.76
C ASN A 175 -5.43 10.50 5.45
N CYS A 176 -5.40 10.97 4.20
CA CYS A 176 -4.56 12.08 3.77
C CYS A 176 -3.06 11.90 4.12
N SER A 177 -2.49 10.75 3.74
CA SER A 177 -1.05 10.52 3.85
C SER A 177 -0.41 10.55 2.47
N VAL A 178 0.53 11.46 2.27
CA VAL A 178 1.26 11.59 1.00
C VAL A 178 2.44 10.63 1.00
N GLY A 179 2.55 9.80 -0.04
CA GLY A 179 3.66 8.86 -0.21
C GLY A 179 4.95 9.57 -0.59
N CYS A 180 6.06 9.19 0.02
CA CYS A 180 7.40 9.73 -0.24
C CYS A 180 8.43 8.66 -0.61
N LEU A 181 7.98 7.44 -0.88
CA LEU A 181 8.81 6.27 -1.12
C LEU A 181 8.35 5.51 -2.36
N TRP A 182 9.27 5.28 -3.30
CA TRP A 182 9.03 4.60 -4.57
C TRP A 182 10.07 3.51 -4.80
N ASP A 183 9.77 2.58 -5.70
CA ASP A 183 10.80 1.73 -6.30
C ASP A 183 11.69 2.53 -7.29
N ALA A 184 12.70 1.87 -7.82
CA ALA A 184 13.61 2.46 -8.81
C ALA A 184 12.93 2.86 -10.13
N PHE A 185 11.70 2.40 -10.39
CA PHE A 185 10.90 2.69 -11.58
C PHE A 185 9.85 3.79 -11.35
N GLY A 186 9.81 4.37 -10.15
CA GLY A 186 8.88 5.44 -9.79
C GLY A 186 7.47 4.95 -9.42
N GLN A 187 7.32 3.66 -9.12
CA GLN A 187 6.06 3.13 -8.58
C GLN A 187 6.07 3.28 -7.06
N PRO A 188 5.03 3.90 -6.46
CA PRO A 188 5.00 4.13 -5.01
C PRO A 188 4.81 2.84 -4.24
N VAL A 189 5.42 2.79 -3.05
CA VAL A 189 5.19 1.69 -2.10
C VAL A 189 3.72 1.67 -1.71
N VAL A 190 3.12 0.49 -1.80
CA VAL A 190 1.71 0.28 -1.48
C VAL A 190 1.50 0.44 0.03
N PRO A 191 0.53 1.25 0.48
CA PRO A 191 0.17 1.36 1.89
C PRO A 191 -0.21 0.01 2.48
N PHE A 192 0.21 -0.24 3.73
CA PHE A 192 -0.04 -1.51 4.40
C PHE A 192 -0.16 -1.36 5.92
N ARG A 193 -0.70 -2.39 6.54
CA ARG A 193 -0.68 -2.62 7.99
C ARG A 193 -0.41 -4.09 8.30
N THR A 194 0.05 -4.37 9.52
CA THR A 194 0.27 -5.73 10.02
C THR A 194 -0.68 -6.12 11.15
N ASP A 195 -1.48 -5.18 11.63
CA ASP A 195 -2.51 -5.39 12.64
C ASP A 195 -3.85 -5.82 12.03
N ASN A 196 -4.77 -6.32 12.86
CA ASN A 196 -6.10 -6.79 12.47
C ASN A 196 -7.26 -6.05 13.16
N PHE A 197 -7.00 -4.94 13.84
CA PHE A 197 -8.00 -4.19 14.60
C PHE A 197 -8.17 -2.75 14.14
#